data_67e4bed7e4f0e32a2f53419dc9e69d74
#
_entry.id   67e4bed7e4f0e32a2f53419dc9e69d74
#
_cell.length_a   1.000
_cell.length_b   1.000
_cell.length_c   1.000
_cell.angle_alpha   90.00
_cell.angle_beta   90.00
_cell.angle_gamma   90.00
#
_symmetry.space_group_name_H-M   'P 1'
#
loop_
_entity.id
_entity.type
_entity.pdbx_description
1 polymer ?
#
loop_
_entity_poly.entity_id
_entity_poly.type
_entity_poly.pdbx_seq_one_letter_code
_entity_poly.pdbx_strand_id
1 'polypeptide(L)'
;MGRKYDFEYIIIGSGPAGTAAALTLAKSKKRIAIVESHFLGGSNINTRDIPYAASLHLSKLYHKITSSPVFQNQDISFSFPNAVSHQLKTVLKASEANKSALEKAGIVHLNGIASFIDTHTIAVSSKQLSAENFILATGSSLKISEITGTDTVSYLTPETAIKIRRSPKVALIVGGGPTGCEIAEYYANLGIKVIIMETAERLLPHEDKEVGEAISNHFTKELGIMVLPNCKVVALEQDKTSKCVIFRNSRTEKIVRVDCIVLATGSEPVLDYGLENAGIKYKNTGIVVDKNFQTSAKHIYAVGDCLGGESSTERAEYQGTLLATNLLNHSKNVPNYQGFPRTINTNPEVLTVGFTEDDLLKRDRKYKKAIIKINDIPAAKIYDSNYGFVKLISDKSNHLIGATVVAPHASLLAGELSLCIRHGVTALELASTPHATNEYNYMVKLAARKLLTK
;
A
#
# COMPACT_ATOMS: atom_id res chain seq x y z
N MET A 1 46.66 -3.24 10.37
CA MET A 1 46.19 -2.96 9.00
C MET A 1 45.04 -1.99 9.07
N GLY A 2 45.10 -0.87 8.36
CA GLY A 2 44.01 0.13 8.29
C GLY A 2 42.74 -0.52 7.70
N ARG A 3 41.59 -0.09 8.15
CA ARG A 3 40.29 -0.57 7.63
C ARG A 3 40.15 -0.14 6.16
N LYS A 4 39.73 -1.07 5.27
CA LYS A 4 39.59 -0.79 3.84
C LYS A 4 38.36 0.08 3.56
N TYR A 5 37.29 -0.05 4.39
CA TYR A 5 36.02 0.68 4.22
C TYR A 5 35.55 1.26 5.58
N ASP A 6 34.72 2.32 5.54
CA ASP A 6 34.13 2.92 6.73
C ASP A 6 33.08 1.99 7.36
N PHE A 7 32.30 1.28 6.53
CA PHE A 7 31.24 0.36 6.96
C PHE A 7 31.33 -0.99 6.22
N GLU A 8 30.89 -2.07 6.85
CA GLU A 8 30.65 -3.34 6.17
C GLU A 8 29.37 -3.28 5.34
N TYR A 9 28.33 -2.56 5.83
CA TYR A 9 27.10 -2.32 5.09
C TYR A 9 26.67 -0.87 5.19
N ILE A 10 26.32 -0.29 4.06
CA ILE A 10 25.53 0.97 4.00
C ILE A 10 24.18 0.63 3.34
N ILE A 11 23.11 1.01 4.02
CA ILE A 11 21.73 0.84 3.55
C ILE A 11 21.20 2.22 3.15
N ILE A 12 20.72 2.37 1.92
CA ILE A 12 20.19 3.63 1.39
C ILE A 12 18.66 3.56 1.42
N GLY A 13 18.06 4.32 2.34
CA GLY A 13 16.64 4.33 2.64
C GLY A 13 16.30 3.57 3.93
N SER A 14 15.52 4.21 4.80
CA SER A 14 15.10 3.67 6.10
C SER A 14 13.62 3.23 6.14
N GLY A 15 13.02 3.00 4.98
CA GLY A 15 11.69 2.40 4.87
C GLY A 15 11.65 0.97 5.42
N PRO A 16 10.50 0.26 5.34
CA PRO A 16 10.35 -1.09 5.88
C PRO A 16 11.44 -2.05 5.45
N ALA A 17 11.83 -2.03 4.16
CA ALA A 17 12.87 -2.90 3.63
C ALA A 17 14.25 -2.61 4.23
N GLY A 18 14.65 -1.32 4.24
CA GLY A 18 15.96 -0.91 4.77
C GLY A 18 16.07 -1.11 6.27
N THR A 19 15.03 -0.75 7.04
CA THR A 19 14.98 -0.97 8.49
C THR A 19 15.06 -2.46 8.84
N ALA A 20 14.29 -3.32 8.15
CA ALA A 20 14.32 -4.76 8.38
C ALA A 20 15.67 -5.37 8.05
N ALA A 21 16.30 -4.94 6.94
CA ALA A 21 17.65 -5.36 6.59
C ALA A 21 18.68 -4.92 7.64
N ALA A 22 18.65 -3.66 8.06
CA ALA A 22 19.57 -3.10 9.06
C ALA A 22 19.49 -3.84 10.40
N LEU A 23 18.28 -3.99 10.95
CA LEU A 23 18.04 -4.66 12.23
C LEU A 23 18.43 -6.15 12.19
N THR A 24 18.22 -6.79 11.05
CA THR A 24 18.62 -8.20 10.86
C THR A 24 20.14 -8.32 10.81
N LEU A 25 20.83 -7.49 10.03
CA LEU A 25 22.30 -7.48 9.92
C LEU A 25 22.99 -7.11 11.24
N ALA A 26 22.38 -6.26 12.05
CA ALA A 26 22.93 -5.82 13.33
C ALA A 26 23.17 -6.98 14.33
N LYS A 27 22.53 -8.14 14.12
CA LYS A 27 22.79 -9.35 14.92
C LYS A 27 24.23 -9.88 14.79
N SER A 28 25.01 -9.39 13.81
CA SER A 28 26.38 -9.85 13.48
C SER A 28 27.45 -8.91 13.94
N LYS A 29 27.43 -8.03 14.77
CA LYS A 29 28.49 -7.10 15.23
C LYS A 29 29.23 -6.35 14.09
N LYS A 30 28.65 -6.28 12.86
CA LYS A 30 29.18 -5.54 11.72
C LYS A 30 28.84 -4.05 11.87
N ARG A 31 29.69 -3.20 11.30
CA ARG A 31 29.40 -1.75 11.26
C ARG A 31 28.42 -1.47 10.16
N ILE A 32 27.26 -0.99 10.55
CA ILE A 32 26.13 -0.74 9.65
C ILE A 32 25.77 0.75 9.73
N ALA A 33 25.64 1.37 8.57
CA ALA A 33 25.01 2.69 8.46
C ALA A 33 23.71 2.60 7.67
N ILE A 34 22.74 3.42 8.03
CA ILE A 34 21.52 3.67 7.27
C ILE A 34 21.49 5.15 6.89
N VAL A 35 21.32 5.42 5.60
CA VAL A 35 21.23 6.79 5.05
C VAL A 35 19.78 7.07 4.74
N GLU A 36 19.26 8.18 5.26
CA GLU A 36 17.89 8.60 5.03
C GLU A 36 17.84 10.09 4.63
N SER A 37 17.12 10.36 3.55
CA SER A 37 17.03 11.72 2.99
C SER A 37 16.02 12.61 3.72
N HIS A 38 15.04 12.03 4.40
CA HIS A 38 13.96 12.76 5.06
C HIS A 38 13.81 12.35 6.52
N PHE A 39 12.87 11.47 6.83
CA PHE A 39 12.57 11.02 8.18
C PHE A 39 12.71 9.49 8.30
N LEU A 40 13.32 9.04 9.38
CA LEU A 40 13.47 7.62 9.67
C LEU A 40 12.12 6.87 9.62
N GLY A 41 12.14 5.69 9.01
CA GLY A 41 10.97 4.84 8.83
C GLY A 41 10.31 4.94 7.45
N GLY A 42 10.83 5.84 6.59
CA GLY A 42 10.35 6.01 5.21
C GLY A 42 8.88 6.40 5.11
N SER A 43 8.27 6.16 3.97
CA SER A 43 6.88 6.54 3.69
C SER A 43 5.86 5.81 4.57
N ASN A 44 6.10 4.57 4.94
CA ASN A 44 5.21 3.78 5.80
C ASN A 44 4.87 4.53 7.10
N ILE A 45 5.90 4.99 7.84
CA ILE A 45 5.70 5.68 9.11
C ILE A 45 5.25 7.12 8.90
N ASN A 46 5.83 7.83 7.92
CA ASN A 46 5.76 9.29 7.89
C ASN A 46 4.67 9.86 6.98
N THR A 47 4.31 9.15 5.90
CA THR A 47 3.45 9.73 4.87
C THR A 47 2.37 8.82 4.31
N ARG A 48 2.44 7.50 4.54
CA ARG A 48 1.49 6.53 3.99
C ARG A 48 0.75 5.75 5.08
N ASP A 49 1.16 4.51 5.38
CA ASP A 49 0.34 3.53 6.11
C ASP A 49 -0.11 4.03 7.49
N ILE A 50 0.82 4.46 8.35
CA ILE A 50 0.48 4.93 9.71
C ILE A 50 -0.38 6.18 9.69
N PRO A 51 -0.01 7.29 9.00
CA PRO A 51 -0.86 8.47 8.95
C PRO A 51 -2.22 8.22 8.25
N TYR A 52 -2.25 7.36 7.24
CA TYR A 52 -3.51 6.96 6.60
C TYR A 52 -4.41 6.20 7.56
N ALA A 53 -3.91 5.15 8.19
CA ALA A 53 -4.67 4.35 9.14
C ALA A 53 -5.25 5.24 10.27
N ALA A 54 -4.44 6.18 10.81
CA ALA A 54 -4.91 7.11 11.83
C ALA A 54 -6.04 8.03 11.33
N SER A 55 -5.92 8.55 10.10
CA SER A 55 -6.92 9.45 9.52
C SER A 55 -8.20 8.73 9.13
N LEU A 56 -8.08 7.57 8.47
CA LEU A 56 -9.21 6.73 8.07
C LEU A 56 -10.00 6.24 9.29
N HIS A 57 -9.30 5.83 10.36
CA HIS A 57 -9.96 5.44 11.61
C HIS A 57 -10.87 6.55 12.16
N LEU A 58 -10.37 7.79 12.23
CA LEU A 58 -11.15 8.92 12.73
C LEU A 58 -12.34 9.25 11.82
N SER A 59 -12.17 9.23 10.50
CA SER A 59 -13.26 9.52 9.57
C SER A 59 -14.35 8.45 9.59
N LYS A 60 -13.97 7.17 9.65
CA LYS A 60 -14.90 6.05 9.78
C LYS A 60 -15.70 6.13 11.10
N LEU A 61 -15.03 6.45 12.21
CA LEU A 61 -15.68 6.65 13.49
C LEU A 61 -16.70 7.80 13.44
N TYR A 62 -16.29 8.96 12.89
CA TYR A 62 -17.15 10.11 12.71
C TYR A 62 -18.38 9.76 11.86
N HIS A 63 -18.16 9.16 10.70
CA HIS A 63 -19.25 8.73 9.81
C HIS A 63 -20.21 7.74 10.51
N LYS A 64 -19.67 6.73 11.20
CA LYS A 64 -20.49 5.73 11.89
C LYS A 64 -21.40 6.35 12.97
N ILE A 65 -20.90 7.37 13.68
CA ILE A 65 -21.70 8.05 14.69
C ILE A 65 -22.75 8.97 14.04
N THR A 66 -22.36 9.75 13.03
CA THR A 66 -23.24 10.77 12.43
C THR A 66 -24.29 10.19 11.47
N SER A 67 -24.05 9.01 10.89
CA SER A 67 -25.01 8.30 10.02
C SER A 67 -25.92 7.33 10.76
N SER A 68 -25.62 7.00 12.01
CA SER A 68 -26.40 6.03 12.78
C SER A 68 -27.71 6.64 13.31
N PRO A 69 -28.87 6.01 13.06
CA PRO A 69 -30.15 6.49 13.59
C PRO A 69 -30.25 6.35 15.11
N VAL A 70 -29.36 5.60 15.75
CA VAL A 70 -29.32 5.42 17.22
C VAL A 70 -28.75 6.65 17.92
N PHE A 71 -27.84 7.37 17.28
CA PHE A 71 -27.22 8.58 17.83
C PHE A 71 -27.95 9.84 17.31
N GLN A 72 -29.15 10.13 17.84
CA GLN A 72 -29.93 11.29 17.43
C GLN A 72 -29.49 12.57 18.15
N ASN A 73 -29.60 13.71 17.46
CA ASN A 73 -29.39 15.07 18.01
C ASN A 73 -28.01 15.34 18.62
N GLN A 74 -26.98 14.78 18.07
CA GLN A 74 -25.60 15.04 18.48
C GLN A 74 -25.00 16.14 17.60
N ASP A 75 -24.71 17.31 18.17
CA ASP A 75 -23.90 18.38 17.55
C ASP A 75 -22.43 17.97 17.52
N ILE A 76 -22.13 16.86 16.81
CA ILE A 76 -20.77 16.39 16.64
C ILE A 76 -20.18 17.01 15.40
N SER A 77 -19.11 17.78 15.55
CA SER A 77 -18.35 18.36 14.45
C SER A 77 -16.96 17.71 14.33
N PHE A 78 -16.50 17.55 13.10
CA PHE A 78 -15.15 17.06 12.83
C PHE A 78 -14.16 18.21 12.76
N SER A 79 -13.14 18.19 13.61
CA SER A 79 -12.07 19.19 13.62
C SER A 79 -10.87 18.70 12.81
N PHE A 80 -10.70 19.18 11.58
CA PHE A 80 -9.53 18.90 10.75
C PHE A 80 -8.19 19.24 11.44
N PRO A 81 -8.01 20.40 12.10
CA PRO A 81 -6.77 20.68 12.81
C PRO A 81 -6.44 19.68 13.92
N ASN A 82 -7.46 19.23 14.68
CA ASN A 82 -7.27 18.24 15.74
C ASN A 82 -6.95 16.85 15.17
N ALA A 83 -7.60 16.46 14.07
CA ALA A 83 -7.30 15.21 13.38
C ALA A 83 -5.87 15.18 12.85
N VAL A 84 -5.40 16.26 12.23
CA VAL A 84 -4.01 16.39 11.78
C VAL A 84 -3.04 16.36 12.98
N SER A 85 -3.38 17.02 14.10
CA SER A 85 -2.56 16.97 15.32
C SER A 85 -2.47 15.55 15.90
N HIS A 86 -3.58 14.80 15.91
CA HIS A 86 -3.60 13.40 16.33
C HIS A 86 -2.73 12.51 15.42
N GLN A 87 -2.88 12.67 14.11
CA GLN A 87 -2.07 11.97 13.09
C GLN A 87 -0.57 12.23 13.33
N LEU A 88 -0.16 13.50 13.46
CA LEU A 88 1.24 13.87 13.69
C LEU A 88 1.79 13.26 14.99
N LYS A 89 1.01 13.25 16.08
CA LYS A 89 1.41 12.60 17.33
C LYS A 89 1.63 11.10 17.15
N THR A 90 0.79 10.45 16.36
CA THR A 90 0.92 9.01 16.06
C THR A 90 2.18 8.72 15.25
N VAL A 91 2.43 9.52 14.21
CA VAL A 91 3.65 9.45 13.39
C VAL A 91 4.91 9.67 14.23
N LEU A 92 4.93 10.70 15.08
CA LEU A 92 6.08 10.97 15.96
C LEU A 92 6.41 9.80 16.87
N LYS A 93 5.40 9.21 17.54
CA LYS A 93 5.60 8.03 18.41
C LYS A 93 6.17 6.84 17.64
N ALA A 94 5.67 6.57 16.43
CA ALA A 94 6.16 5.47 15.59
C ALA A 94 7.59 5.73 15.10
N SER A 95 7.90 6.97 14.70
CA SER A 95 9.24 7.38 14.27
C SER A 95 10.26 7.30 15.40
N GLU A 96 9.91 7.74 16.61
CA GLU A 96 10.75 7.63 17.80
C GLU A 96 11.03 6.16 18.18
N ALA A 97 10.01 5.30 18.11
CA ALA A 97 10.16 3.87 18.35
C ALA A 97 11.12 3.23 17.34
N ASN A 98 10.98 3.55 16.05
CA ASN A 98 11.86 3.07 14.99
C ASN A 98 13.31 3.56 15.19
N LYS A 99 13.50 4.85 15.49
CA LYS A 99 14.80 5.44 15.80
C LYS A 99 15.46 4.75 16.99
N SER A 100 14.72 4.57 18.08
CA SER A 100 15.23 3.88 19.27
C SER A 100 15.65 2.43 18.98
N ALA A 101 14.91 1.72 18.11
CA ALA A 101 15.27 0.37 17.72
C ALA A 101 16.60 0.32 16.94
N LEU A 102 16.81 1.23 15.99
CA LEU A 102 18.06 1.36 15.23
C LEU A 102 19.24 1.74 16.12
N GLU A 103 19.08 2.69 17.02
CA GLU A 103 20.12 3.14 17.97
C GLU A 103 20.52 2.01 18.92
N LYS A 104 19.56 1.28 19.51
CA LYS A 104 19.81 0.13 20.38
C LYS A 104 20.53 -1.00 19.65
N ALA A 105 20.32 -1.14 18.36
CA ALA A 105 21.01 -2.09 17.52
C ALA A 105 22.42 -1.65 17.09
N GLY A 106 22.87 -0.44 17.50
CA GLY A 106 24.18 0.10 17.16
C GLY A 106 24.31 0.55 15.69
N ILE A 107 23.22 0.83 15.02
CA ILE A 107 23.19 1.27 13.61
C ILE A 107 23.44 2.78 13.57
N VAL A 108 24.41 3.18 12.75
CA VAL A 108 24.72 4.61 12.53
C VAL A 108 23.68 5.20 11.56
N HIS A 109 22.93 6.17 12.02
CA HIS A 109 22.02 6.94 11.17
C HIS A 109 22.72 8.16 10.57
N LEU A 110 22.61 8.32 9.25
CA LEU A 110 23.17 9.43 8.48
C LEU A 110 22.02 10.12 7.73
N ASN A 111 21.83 11.40 8.02
CA ASN A 111 20.80 12.19 7.34
C ASN A 111 21.37 12.86 6.10
N GLY A 112 20.71 12.68 4.96
CA GLY A 112 21.07 13.28 3.68
C GLY A 112 20.71 12.41 2.49
N ILE A 113 20.76 13.01 1.32
CA ILE A 113 20.59 12.30 0.05
C ILE A 113 21.90 11.59 -0.29
N ALA A 114 21.84 10.28 -0.47
CA ALA A 114 22.97 9.48 -0.95
C ALA A 114 23.07 9.56 -2.48
N SER A 115 24.28 9.64 -3.01
CA SER A 115 24.54 9.47 -4.44
C SER A 115 25.86 8.71 -4.65
N PHE A 116 25.87 7.73 -5.53
CA PHE A 116 27.09 6.99 -5.85
C PHE A 116 28.12 7.87 -6.57
N ILE A 117 29.36 7.86 -6.05
CA ILE A 117 30.55 8.42 -6.68
C ILE A 117 31.23 7.35 -7.54
N ASP A 118 31.36 6.17 -6.97
CA ASP A 118 31.91 4.97 -7.61
C ASP A 118 31.24 3.69 -7.01
N THR A 119 31.76 2.52 -7.34
CA THR A 119 31.17 1.25 -6.93
C THR A 119 31.18 1.00 -5.41
N HIS A 120 32.06 1.64 -4.64
CA HIS A 120 32.21 1.45 -3.20
C HIS A 120 32.06 2.73 -2.39
N THR A 121 31.80 3.87 -3.05
CA THR A 121 31.76 5.18 -2.38
C THR A 121 30.47 5.93 -2.73
N ILE A 122 29.83 6.47 -1.70
CA ILE A 122 28.69 7.39 -1.86
C ILE A 122 29.02 8.75 -1.28
N ALA A 123 28.45 9.80 -1.86
CA ALA A 123 28.35 11.12 -1.24
C ALA A 123 27.06 11.17 -0.42
N VAL A 124 27.14 11.71 0.81
CA VAL A 124 25.98 12.05 1.65
C VAL A 124 26.21 13.46 2.17
N SER A 125 25.48 14.43 1.67
CA SER A 125 25.73 15.87 1.95
C SER A 125 27.18 16.25 1.58
N SER A 126 27.99 16.68 2.56
CA SER A 126 29.40 17.06 2.37
C SER A 126 30.40 15.93 2.64
N LYS A 127 29.94 14.73 2.96
CA LYS A 127 30.79 13.58 3.34
C LYS A 127 30.82 12.54 2.24
N GLN A 128 32.00 11.92 2.07
CA GLN A 128 32.16 10.69 1.31
C GLN A 128 32.25 9.52 2.26
N LEU A 129 31.56 8.43 1.95
CA LEU A 129 31.47 7.24 2.81
C LEU A 129 31.65 6.00 1.95
N SER A 130 32.47 5.08 2.43
CA SER A 130 32.77 3.83 1.74
C SER A 130 32.18 2.62 2.44
N ALA A 131 31.74 1.62 1.66
CA ALA A 131 31.27 0.35 2.20
C ALA A 131 31.74 -0.86 1.41
N GLU A 132 31.85 -1.97 2.14
CA GLU A 132 32.08 -3.27 1.53
C GLU A 132 30.86 -3.72 0.72
N ASN A 133 29.64 -3.48 1.22
CA ASN A 133 28.37 -3.81 0.58
C ASN A 133 27.36 -2.68 0.71
N PHE A 134 26.47 -2.56 -0.28
CA PHE A 134 25.33 -1.64 -0.24
C PHE A 134 24.00 -2.38 -0.37
N ILE A 135 22.98 -1.88 0.32
CA ILE A 135 21.59 -2.31 0.17
C ILE A 135 20.74 -1.09 -0.22
N LEU A 136 20.18 -1.12 -1.42
CA LEU A 136 19.33 -0.08 -1.94
C LEU A 136 17.89 -0.35 -1.52
N ALA A 137 17.31 0.55 -0.73
CA ALA A 137 15.95 0.49 -0.20
C ALA A 137 15.26 1.85 -0.34
N THR A 138 15.54 2.56 -1.44
CA THR A 138 15.14 3.94 -1.71
C THR A 138 13.65 4.12 -1.94
N GLY A 139 12.91 3.03 -2.12
CA GLY A 139 11.45 3.06 -2.23
C GLY A 139 10.96 3.66 -3.56
N SER A 140 9.80 4.30 -3.47
CA SER A 140 9.08 4.89 -4.59
C SER A 140 8.56 6.29 -4.25
N SER A 141 8.37 7.13 -5.27
CA SER A 141 7.76 8.46 -5.19
C SER A 141 6.42 8.49 -5.95
N LEU A 142 5.65 9.56 -5.75
CA LEU A 142 4.42 9.77 -6.52
C LEU A 142 4.75 9.90 -8.00
N LYS A 143 4.08 9.12 -8.83
CA LYS A 143 4.10 9.30 -10.27
C LYS A 143 3.12 10.40 -10.67
N ILE A 144 3.63 11.53 -11.15
CA ILE A 144 2.81 12.58 -11.72
C ILE A 144 2.57 12.21 -13.19
N SER A 145 1.32 11.87 -13.53
CA SER A 145 0.93 11.64 -14.92
C SER A 145 1.11 12.89 -15.75
N GLU A 146 1.28 12.76 -17.05
CA GLU A 146 1.30 13.88 -18.00
C GLU A 146 -0.11 14.54 -18.07
N ILE A 147 -0.34 15.48 -17.16
CA ILE A 147 -1.56 16.29 -17.09
C ILE A 147 -1.12 17.75 -17.29
N THR A 148 -1.60 18.40 -18.34
CA THR A 148 -1.29 19.81 -18.60
C THR A 148 -1.78 20.68 -17.43
N GLY A 149 -0.97 21.66 -17.01
CA GLY A 149 -1.33 22.61 -15.95
C GLY A 149 -1.04 22.14 -14.51
N THR A 150 -0.35 21.00 -14.33
CA THR A 150 0.11 20.58 -13.00
C THR A 150 1.22 21.47 -12.44
N ASP A 151 1.84 22.26 -13.24
CA ASP A 151 2.85 23.29 -12.89
C ASP A 151 2.21 24.61 -12.42
N THR A 152 0.97 24.90 -12.81
CA THR A 152 0.28 26.16 -12.56
C THR A 152 -0.92 26.03 -11.62
N VAL A 153 -1.57 24.88 -11.56
CA VAL A 153 -2.74 24.62 -10.71
C VAL A 153 -2.36 23.82 -9.49
N SER A 154 -2.65 24.34 -8.31
CA SER A 154 -2.36 23.63 -7.06
C SER A 154 -3.21 22.37 -6.92
N TYR A 155 -2.59 21.26 -6.59
CA TYR A 155 -3.21 19.97 -6.28
C TYR A 155 -2.63 19.40 -4.99
N LEU A 156 -3.28 18.38 -4.46
CA LEU A 156 -2.80 17.59 -3.33
C LEU A 156 -2.23 16.27 -3.85
N THR A 157 -1.17 15.84 -3.19
CA THR A 157 -0.67 14.46 -3.29
C THR A 157 -1.41 13.58 -2.27
N PRO A 158 -1.34 12.26 -2.36
CA PRO A 158 -1.84 11.40 -1.30
C PRO A 158 -1.37 11.84 0.09
N GLU A 159 -0.09 12.15 0.25
CA GLU A 159 0.53 12.55 1.52
C GLU A 159 -0.03 13.85 2.11
N THR A 160 -0.45 14.78 1.26
CA THR A 160 -1.01 16.07 1.68
C THR A 160 -2.54 16.05 1.79
N ALA A 161 -3.21 15.14 1.09
CA ALA A 161 -4.66 15.01 1.10
C ALA A 161 -5.24 14.70 2.50
N ILE A 162 -4.52 13.89 3.29
CA ILE A 162 -4.93 13.55 4.66
C ILE A 162 -4.50 14.60 5.71
N LYS A 163 -3.84 15.69 5.30
CA LYS A 163 -3.36 16.78 6.17
C LYS A 163 -4.09 18.10 5.96
N ILE A 164 -5.23 18.08 5.24
CA ILE A 164 -6.03 19.28 5.04
C ILE A 164 -6.54 19.83 6.37
N ARG A 165 -6.56 21.16 6.48
CA ARG A 165 -7.01 21.87 7.70
C ARG A 165 -8.39 22.49 7.55
N ARG A 166 -8.95 22.50 6.35
CA ARG A 166 -10.28 23.03 6.01
C ARG A 166 -10.96 22.09 5.05
N SER A 167 -12.27 21.92 5.21
CA SER A 167 -13.08 21.11 4.32
C SER A 167 -13.25 21.79 2.96
N PRO A 168 -12.87 21.18 1.84
CA PRO A 168 -13.34 21.60 0.52
C PRO A 168 -14.84 21.24 0.38
N LYS A 169 -15.57 21.95 -0.49
CA LYS A 169 -16.95 21.58 -0.80
C LYS A 169 -17.02 20.39 -1.76
N VAL A 170 -16.15 20.42 -2.78
CA VAL A 170 -16.06 19.37 -3.81
C VAL A 170 -14.60 18.99 -4.02
N ALA A 171 -14.29 17.71 -3.89
CA ALA A 171 -12.98 17.16 -4.16
C ALA A 171 -13.03 16.19 -5.35
N LEU A 172 -12.05 16.32 -6.25
CA LEU A 172 -11.79 15.35 -7.29
C LEU A 172 -10.57 14.50 -6.92
N ILE A 173 -10.74 13.20 -6.99
CA ILE A 173 -9.65 12.21 -6.86
C ILE A 173 -9.34 11.65 -8.25
N VAL A 174 -8.11 11.81 -8.70
CA VAL A 174 -7.62 11.29 -9.98
C VAL A 174 -6.86 9.99 -9.72
N GLY A 175 -7.47 8.88 -10.12
CA GLY A 175 -6.99 7.52 -9.89
C GLY A 175 -7.90 6.74 -8.95
N GLY A 176 -8.42 5.61 -9.41
CA GLY A 176 -9.31 4.69 -8.69
C GLY A 176 -8.60 3.45 -8.13
N GLY A 177 -7.28 3.53 -7.95
CA GLY A 177 -6.50 2.52 -7.25
C GLY A 177 -6.73 2.54 -5.73
N PRO A 178 -6.02 1.68 -4.96
CA PRO A 178 -6.18 1.58 -3.50
C PRO A 178 -6.16 2.93 -2.79
N THR A 179 -5.10 3.70 -2.96
CA THR A 179 -4.93 5.02 -2.32
C THR A 179 -6.01 6.03 -2.71
N GLY A 180 -6.43 6.02 -4.00
CA GLY A 180 -7.50 6.90 -4.45
C GLY A 180 -8.84 6.55 -3.81
N CYS A 181 -9.15 5.28 -3.67
CA CYS A 181 -10.36 4.80 -2.99
C CYS A 181 -10.35 5.16 -1.50
N GLU A 182 -9.23 4.98 -0.81
CA GLU A 182 -9.09 5.32 0.61
C GLU A 182 -9.28 6.83 0.86
N ILE A 183 -8.69 7.69 0.01
CA ILE A 183 -8.86 9.15 0.12
C ILE A 183 -10.30 9.55 -0.22
N ALA A 184 -10.90 8.95 -1.24
CA ALA A 184 -12.27 9.24 -1.62
C ALA A 184 -13.24 8.94 -0.47
N GLU A 185 -13.07 7.79 0.17
CA GLU A 185 -13.85 7.42 1.36
C GLU A 185 -13.57 8.35 2.54
N TYR A 186 -12.28 8.65 2.81
CA TYR A 186 -11.91 9.58 3.88
C TYR A 186 -12.66 10.90 3.77
N TYR A 187 -12.70 11.48 2.57
CA TYR A 187 -13.38 12.74 2.32
C TYR A 187 -14.91 12.62 2.39
N ALA A 188 -15.47 11.57 1.81
CA ALA A 188 -16.91 11.33 1.82
C ALA A 188 -17.44 11.11 3.24
N ASN A 189 -16.73 10.36 4.09
CA ASN A 189 -17.05 10.16 5.49
C ASN A 189 -17.11 11.48 6.29
N LEU A 190 -16.40 12.51 5.82
CA LEU A 190 -16.36 13.85 6.43
C LEU A 190 -17.37 14.82 5.78
N GLY A 191 -18.29 14.34 4.95
CA GLY A 191 -19.34 15.12 4.31
C GLY A 191 -18.89 15.94 3.10
N ILE A 192 -17.69 15.71 2.57
CA ILE A 192 -17.18 16.36 1.36
C ILE A 192 -17.78 15.65 0.14
N LYS A 193 -18.26 16.41 -0.85
CA LYS A 193 -18.70 15.85 -2.14
C LYS A 193 -17.48 15.35 -2.91
N VAL A 194 -17.47 14.07 -3.26
CA VAL A 194 -16.33 13.43 -3.91
C VAL A 194 -16.67 12.97 -5.32
N ILE A 195 -15.77 13.26 -6.25
CA ILE A 195 -15.72 12.69 -7.59
C ILE A 195 -14.44 11.86 -7.67
N ILE A 196 -14.51 10.62 -8.11
CA ILE A 196 -13.34 9.81 -8.40
C ILE A 196 -13.30 9.47 -9.89
N MET A 197 -12.20 9.78 -10.55
CA MET A 197 -11.97 9.48 -11.97
C MET A 197 -10.92 8.40 -12.12
N GLU A 198 -11.24 7.37 -12.90
CA GLU A 198 -10.35 6.25 -13.19
C GLU A 198 -10.27 6.02 -14.72
N THR A 199 -9.06 5.79 -15.21
CA THR A 199 -8.82 5.51 -16.63
C THR A 199 -9.25 4.10 -17.04
N ALA A 200 -9.20 3.16 -16.11
CA ALA A 200 -9.68 1.81 -16.31
C ALA A 200 -11.22 1.74 -16.28
N GLU A 201 -11.76 0.61 -16.69
CA GLU A 201 -13.22 0.36 -16.73
C GLU A 201 -13.88 0.25 -15.34
N ARG A 202 -13.09 0.13 -14.26
CA ARG A 202 -13.58 -0.03 -12.89
C ARG A 202 -12.58 0.49 -11.86
N LEU A 203 -13.06 0.76 -10.65
CA LEU A 203 -12.19 0.97 -9.49
C LEU A 203 -11.40 -0.30 -9.18
N LEU A 204 -10.23 -0.15 -8.56
CA LEU A 204 -9.34 -1.23 -8.15
C LEU A 204 -9.06 -2.21 -9.31
N PRO A 205 -8.54 -1.73 -10.46
CA PRO A 205 -8.46 -2.54 -11.69
C PRO A 205 -7.52 -3.73 -11.58
N HIS A 206 -6.65 -3.77 -10.58
CA HIS A 206 -5.73 -4.89 -10.31
C HIS A 206 -6.31 -5.97 -9.40
N GLU A 207 -7.49 -5.72 -8.81
CA GLU A 207 -8.24 -6.71 -8.04
C GLU A 207 -9.29 -7.40 -8.94
N ASP A 208 -9.84 -8.51 -8.46
CA ASP A 208 -10.92 -9.20 -9.17
C ASP A 208 -12.12 -8.26 -9.43
N LYS A 209 -12.85 -8.50 -10.51
CA LYS A 209 -13.96 -7.64 -10.96
C LYS A 209 -14.99 -7.39 -9.85
N GLU A 210 -15.35 -8.43 -9.11
CA GLU A 210 -16.34 -8.35 -8.03
C GLU A 210 -15.91 -7.40 -6.89
N VAL A 211 -14.59 -7.21 -6.69
CA VAL A 211 -14.07 -6.24 -5.71
C VAL A 211 -14.39 -4.81 -6.15
N GLY A 212 -14.04 -4.47 -7.39
CA GLY A 212 -14.35 -3.16 -7.97
C GLY A 212 -15.85 -2.86 -7.97
N GLU A 213 -16.68 -3.86 -8.28
CA GLU A 213 -18.14 -3.73 -8.24
C GLU A 213 -18.67 -3.51 -6.81
N ALA A 214 -18.17 -4.25 -5.81
CA ALA A 214 -18.60 -4.09 -4.42
C ALA A 214 -18.25 -2.71 -3.87
N ILE A 215 -17.03 -2.25 -4.09
CA ILE A 215 -16.56 -0.93 -3.64
C ILE A 215 -17.30 0.19 -4.38
N SER A 216 -17.47 0.12 -5.71
CA SER A 216 -18.21 1.11 -6.47
C SER A 216 -19.67 1.23 -6.04
N ASN A 217 -20.33 0.10 -5.74
CA ASN A 217 -21.69 0.09 -5.23
C ASN A 217 -21.80 0.74 -3.85
N HIS A 218 -20.89 0.43 -2.94
CA HIS A 218 -20.84 1.06 -1.62
C HIS A 218 -20.60 2.57 -1.74
N PHE A 219 -19.60 2.98 -2.54
CA PHE A 219 -19.26 4.38 -2.75
C PHE A 219 -20.42 5.19 -3.32
N THR A 220 -21.12 4.66 -4.32
CA THR A 220 -22.21 5.42 -4.97
C THR A 220 -23.49 5.42 -4.14
N LYS A 221 -23.85 4.31 -3.49
CA LYS A 221 -25.17 4.17 -2.84
C LYS A 221 -25.14 4.62 -1.37
N GLU A 222 -24.05 4.39 -0.65
CA GLU A 222 -23.98 4.73 0.78
C GLU A 222 -23.24 6.06 1.02
N LEU A 223 -22.17 6.33 0.27
CA LEU A 223 -21.33 7.51 0.48
C LEU A 223 -21.60 8.65 -0.51
N GLY A 224 -22.44 8.44 -1.52
CA GLY A 224 -22.76 9.45 -2.53
C GLY A 224 -21.58 9.90 -3.40
N ILE A 225 -20.52 9.08 -3.48
CA ILE A 225 -19.34 9.35 -4.30
C ILE A 225 -19.70 9.18 -5.77
N MET A 226 -19.39 10.18 -6.61
CA MET A 226 -19.53 10.06 -8.06
C MET A 226 -18.34 9.29 -8.63
N VAL A 227 -18.56 8.06 -9.06
CA VAL A 227 -17.53 7.21 -9.67
C VAL A 227 -17.58 7.34 -11.19
N LEU A 228 -16.47 7.78 -11.81
CA LEU A 228 -16.33 8.00 -13.24
C LEU A 228 -15.20 7.10 -13.81
N PRO A 229 -15.49 5.85 -14.19
CA PRO A 229 -14.54 5.00 -14.90
C PRO A 229 -14.40 5.40 -16.37
N ASN A 230 -13.36 4.88 -17.04
CA ASN A 230 -13.03 5.20 -18.44
C ASN A 230 -12.83 6.72 -18.67
N CYS A 231 -12.35 7.45 -17.67
CA CYS A 231 -12.12 8.89 -17.71
C CYS A 231 -10.65 9.21 -17.53
N LYS A 232 -10.05 9.91 -18.49
CA LYS A 232 -8.67 10.39 -18.42
C LYS A 232 -8.66 11.90 -18.23
N VAL A 233 -8.11 12.38 -17.13
CA VAL A 233 -7.82 13.81 -16.93
C VAL A 233 -6.69 14.20 -17.88
N VAL A 234 -6.90 15.28 -18.62
CA VAL A 234 -5.97 15.77 -19.66
C VAL A 234 -5.37 17.13 -19.33
N ALA A 235 -6.15 18.00 -18.66
CA ALA A 235 -5.63 19.30 -18.26
C ALA A 235 -6.33 19.83 -16.98
N LEU A 236 -5.59 20.67 -16.28
CA LEU A 236 -6.03 21.46 -15.12
C LEU A 236 -5.91 22.94 -15.46
N GLU A 237 -6.92 23.73 -15.10
CA GLU A 237 -6.92 25.17 -15.26
C GLU A 237 -7.41 25.84 -13.97
N GLN A 238 -6.86 27.01 -13.65
CA GLN A 238 -7.30 27.80 -12.51
C GLN A 238 -8.34 28.84 -12.97
N ASP A 239 -9.54 28.72 -12.44
CA ASP A 239 -10.55 29.77 -12.53
C ASP A 239 -10.47 30.67 -11.27
N LYS A 240 -11.16 31.81 -11.26
CA LYS A 240 -11.09 32.81 -10.16
C LYS A 240 -11.28 32.22 -8.75
N THR A 241 -12.21 31.29 -8.61
CA THR A 241 -12.60 30.69 -7.30
C THR A 241 -12.61 29.19 -7.28
N SER A 242 -12.40 28.52 -8.42
CA SER A 242 -12.47 27.07 -8.57
C SER A 242 -11.37 26.56 -9.48
N LYS A 243 -11.17 25.26 -9.46
CA LYS A 243 -10.28 24.57 -10.39
C LYS A 243 -11.12 23.88 -11.46
N CYS A 244 -10.79 24.12 -12.71
CA CYS A 244 -11.40 23.46 -13.85
C CYS A 244 -10.56 22.23 -14.21
N VAL A 245 -11.19 21.08 -14.26
CA VAL A 245 -10.56 19.83 -14.66
C VAL A 245 -11.15 19.38 -15.99
N ILE A 246 -10.31 19.32 -17.00
CA ILE A 246 -10.66 18.86 -18.34
C ILE A 246 -10.33 17.37 -18.41
N PHE A 247 -11.31 16.57 -18.75
CA PHE A 247 -11.16 15.13 -18.86
C PHE A 247 -11.83 14.60 -20.11
N ARG A 248 -11.32 13.48 -20.60
CA ARG A 248 -11.83 12.78 -21.75
C ARG A 248 -12.51 11.47 -21.32
N ASN A 249 -13.76 11.31 -21.72
CA ASN A 249 -14.48 10.04 -21.63
C ASN A 249 -14.75 9.58 -23.07
N SER A 250 -14.13 8.46 -23.46
CA SER A 250 -14.12 7.99 -24.84
C SER A 250 -13.58 9.06 -25.81
N ARG A 251 -14.43 9.70 -26.62
CA ARG A 251 -14.04 10.71 -27.61
C ARG A 251 -14.43 12.13 -27.24
N THR A 252 -15.15 12.31 -26.11
CA THR A 252 -15.72 13.62 -25.73
C THR A 252 -14.91 14.21 -24.59
N GLU A 253 -14.47 15.46 -24.74
CA GLU A 253 -13.92 16.25 -23.64
C GLU A 253 -15.05 16.89 -22.85
N LYS A 254 -14.90 16.85 -21.53
CA LYS A 254 -15.82 17.42 -20.56
C LYS A 254 -15.05 18.21 -19.52
N ILE A 255 -15.74 19.14 -18.87
CA ILE A 255 -15.17 19.97 -17.82
C ILE A 255 -15.96 19.75 -16.53
N VAL A 256 -15.24 19.62 -15.42
CA VAL A 256 -15.82 19.67 -14.08
C VAL A 256 -15.10 20.73 -13.26
N ARG A 257 -15.86 21.45 -12.40
CA ARG A 257 -15.31 22.45 -11.47
C ARG A 257 -15.29 21.90 -10.06
N VAL A 258 -14.16 22.05 -9.39
CA VAL A 258 -13.92 21.53 -8.04
C VAL A 258 -13.10 22.50 -7.20
N ASP A 259 -13.14 22.36 -5.88
CA ASP A 259 -12.33 23.17 -4.96
C ASP A 259 -10.96 22.53 -4.71
N CYS A 260 -10.92 21.20 -4.77
CA CYS A 260 -9.75 20.40 -4.43
C CYS A 260 -9.51 19.30 -5.46
N ILE A 261 -8.26 19.11 -5.84
CA ILE A 261 -7.82 18.02 -6.72
C ILE A 261 -6.78 17.20 -5.95
N VAL A 262 -6.92 15.89 -5.94
CA VAL A 262 -5.94 14.94 -5.42
C VAL A 262 -5.45 14.07 -6.57
N LEU A 263 -4.14 14.05 -6.80
CA LEU A 263 -3.52 13.15 -7.79
C LEU A 263 -3.08 11.86 -7.10
N ALA A 264 -3.84 10.78 -7.28
CA ALA A 264 -3.55 9.44 -6.77
C ALA A 264 -3.20 8.48 -7.92
N THR A 265 -2.31 8.92 -8.81
CA THR A 265 -2.01 8.32 -10.11
C THR A 265 -0.95 7.21 -10.06
N GLY A 266 -0.62 6.71 -8.87
CA GLY A 266 0.34 5.64 -8.64
C GLY A 266 1.71 6.13 -8.19
N SER A 267 2.67 5.22 -8.16
CA SER A 267 4.05 5.50 -7.74
C SER A 267 5.05 4.96 -8.76
N GLU A 268 6.25 5.52 -8.72
CA GLU A 268 7.39 5.08 -9.53
C GLU A 268 8.65 4.93 -8.65
N PRO A 269 9.55 4.00 -8.97
CA PRO A 269 10.78 3.79 -8.23
C PRO A 269 11.65 5.04 -8.18
N VAL A 270 12.30 5.29 -7.04
CA VAL A 270 13.33 6.35 -6.92
C VAL A 270 14.65 5.81 -7.46
N LEU A 271 15.15 6.40 -8.55
CA LEU A 271 16.33 5.90 -9.29
C LEU A 271 17.43 6.97 -9.50
N ASP A 272 17.17 8.24 -9.18
CA ASP A 272 18.09 9.36 -9.43
C ASP A 272 19.05 9.57 -8.25
N TYR A 273 20.07 8.70 -8.16
CA TYR A 273 21.14 8.80 -7.16
C TYR A 273 22.46 8.17 -7.61
N GLY A 274 22.79 8.35 -8.92
CA GLY A 274 24.09 7.96 -9.49
C GLY A 274 24.29 6.47 -9.66
N LEU A 275 23.25 5.71 -9.98
CA LEU A 275 23.30 4.24 -10.18
C LEU A 275 24.32 3.84 -11.25
N GLU A 276 24.49 4.65 -12.27
CA GLU A 276 25.44 4.46 -13.39
C GLU A 276 26.88 4.45 -12.89
N ASN A 277 27.22 5.33 -11.92
CA ASN A 277 28.57 5.43 -11.35
C ASN A 277 28.95 4.14 -10.62
N ALA A 278 27.98 3.41 -10.09
CA ALA A 278 28.18 2.11 -9.47
C ALA A 278 28.00 0.92 -10.44
N GLY A 279 27.77 1.15 -11.71
CA GLY A 279 27.56 0.11 -12.72
C GLY A 279 26.27 -0.69 -12.53
N ILE A 280 25.26 -0.10 -11.89
CA ILE A 280 23.97 -0.74 -11.60
C ILE A 280 23.04 -0.62 -12.80
N LYS A 281 22.50 -1.76 -13.25
CA LYS A 281 21.49 -1.78 -14.32
C LYS A 281 20.11 -1.53 -13.76
N TYR A 282 19.34 -0.65 -14.38
CA TYR A 282 17.96 -0.35 -14.04
C TYR A 282 17.13 -0.03 -15.29
N LYS A 283 15.82 0.00 -15.12
CA LYS A 283 14.81 0.44 -16.09
C LYS A 283 13.93 1.47 -15.40
N ASN A 284 13.14 2.23 -16.16
CA ASN A 284 12.14 3.14 -15.57
C ASN A 284 11.17 2.43 -14.62
N THR A 285 11.05 1.10 -14.75
CA THR A 285 10.19 0.26 -13.89
C THR A 285 10.88 -0.23 -12.62
N GLY A 286 12.20 0.01 -12.42
CA GLY A 286 12.94 -0.34 -11.22
C GLY A 286 14.34 -0.88 -11.46
N ILE A 287 15.06 -1.11 -10.36
CA ILE A 287 16.41 -1.67 -10.36
C ILE A 287 16.34 -3.16 -10.75
N VAL A 288 17.25 -3.56 -11.65
CA VAL A 288 17.32 -4.95 -12.12
C VAL A 288 18.15 -5.78 -11.14
N VAL A 289 17.53 -6.80 -10.57
CA VAL A 289 18.18 -7.76 -9.65
C VAL A 289 17.97 -9.20 -10.08
N ASP A 290 18.83 -10.08 -9.59
CA ASP A 290 18.63 -11.52 -9.69
C ASP A 290 17.63 -12.04 -8.61
N LYS A 291 17.42 -13.36 -8.57
CA LYS A 291 16.53 -14.01 -7.58
C LYS A 291 17.00 -13.88 -6.12
N ASN A 292 18.22 -13.42 -5.88
CA ASN A 292 18.79 -13.20 -4.53
C ASN A 292 18.90 -11.70 -4.20
N PHE A 293 18.20 -10.84 -4.93
CA PHE A 293 18.23 -9.38 -4.81
C PHE A 293 19.59 -8.73 -5.15
N GLN A 294 20.53 -9.45 -5.79
CA GLN A 294 21.81 -8.94 -6.20
C GLN A 294 21.66 -8.15 -7.52
N THR A 295 22.23 -6.95 -7.57
CA THR A 295 22.27 -6.11 -8.78
C THR A 295 23.36 -6.61 -9.76
N SER A 296 23.60 -5.87 -10.85
CA SER A 296 24.73 -6.10 -11.75
C SER A 296 26.10 -5.92 -11.06
N ALA A 297 26.18 -5.14 -9.98
CA ALA A 297 27.35 -5.01 -9.12
C ALA A 297 27.25 -6.01 -7.95
N LYS A 298 28.18 -6.97 -7.88
CA LYS A 298 28.09 -8.14 -6.98
C LYS A 298 27.97 -7.85 -5.47
N HIS A 299 28.41 -6.68 -5.02
CA HIS A 299 28.36 -6.24 -3.62
C HIS A 299 27.22 -5.26 -3.34
N ILE A 300 26.36 -5.00 -4.34
CA ILE A 300 25.23 -4.10 -4.23
C ILE A 300 23.93 -4.90 -4.44
N TYR A 301 23.01 -4.74 -3.50
CA TYR A 301 21.71 -5.40 -3.49
C TYR A 301 20.61 -4.36 -3.51
N ALA A 302 19.40 -4.74 -3.94
CA ALA A 302 18.23 -3.86 -3.88
C ALA A 302 16.99 -4.60 -3.41
N VAL A 303 16.16 -3.95 -2.57
CA VAL A 303 14.94 -4.49 -1.97
C VAL A 303 13.85 -3.42 -1.83
N GLY A 304 12.59 -3.83 -1.78
CA GLY A 304 11.45 -2.94 -1.65
C GLY A 304 11.02 -2.31 -2.98
N ASP A 305 10.31 -1.19 -2.88
CA ASP A 305 9.63 -0.55 -4.03
C ASP A 305 10.58 -0.02 -5.11
N CYS A 306 11.86 0.17 -4.81
CA CYS A 306 12.86 0.52 -5.84
C CYS A 306 13.07 -0.57 -6.90
N LEU A 307 12.60 -1.79 -6.66
CA LEU A 307 12.56 -2.87 -7.63
C LEU A 307 11.39 -2.72 -8.61
N GLY A 308 10.42 -1.86 -8.29
CA GLY A 308 9.16 -1.75 -9.03
C GLY A 308 8.19 -2.91 -8.79
N GLY A 309 7.13 -2.93 -9.58
CA GLY A 309 6.06 -3.90 -9.44
C GLY A 309 5.07 -3.55 -8.33
N GLU A 310 4.55 -4.54 -7.66
CA GLU A 310 3.58 -4.37 -6.58
C GLU A 310 4.24 -3.80 -5.32
N SER A 311 3.77 -2.64 -4.88
CA SER A 311 4.23 -1.96 -3.66
C SER A 311 3.45 -2.46 -2.45
N SER A 312 4.16 -2.92 -1.41
CA SER A 312 3.57 -3.36 -0.14
C SER A 312 4.61 -3.30 0.97
N THR A 313 4.20 -2.80 2.12
CA THR A 313 5.05 -2.73 3.32
C THR A 313 5.50 -4.11 3.77
N GLU A 314 4.61 -5.08 3.81
CA GLU A 314 4.88 -6.46 4.21
C GLU A 314 5.89 -7.12 3.27
N ARG A 315 5.74 -6.89 1.96
CA ARG A 315 6.67 -7.39 0.95
C ARG A 315 8.04 -6.75 1.09
N ALA A 316 8.11 -5.46 1.31
CA ALA A 316 9.35 -4.72 1.49
C ALA A 316 10.11 -5.20 2.74
N GLU A 317 9.44 -5.34 3.88
CA GLU A 317 10.00 -5.87 5.12
C GLU A 317 10.51 -7.30 4.96
N TYR A 318 9.72 -8.16 4.32
CA TYR A 318 10.11 -9.55 4.02
C TYR A 318 11.37 -9.61 3.16
N GLN A 319 11.45 -8.81 2.09
CA GLN A 319 12.62 -8.78 1.21
C GLN A 319 13.88 -8.34 1.96
N GLY A 320 13.78 -7.27 2.77
CA GLY A 320 14.89 -6.79 3.61
C GLY A 320 15.37 -7.84 4.59
N THR A 321 14.44 -8.51 5.29
CA THR A 321 14.75 -9.57 6.24
C THR A 321 15.38 -10.77 5.55
N LEU A 322 14.83 -11.23 4.43
CA LEU A 322 15.32 -12.39 3.68
C LEU A 322 16.73 -12.14 3.13
N LEU A 323 16.95 -10.97 2.50
CA LEU A 323 18.27 -10.58 2.00
C LEU A 323 19.30 -10.57 3.13
N ALA A 324 19.02 -9.89 4.23
CA ALA A 324 19.93 -9.80 5.36
C ALA A 324 20.22 -11.16 5.98
N THR A 325 19.22 -12.04 6.11
CA THR A 325 19.37 -13.41 6.57
C THR A 325 20.27 -14.22 5.63
N ASN A 326 20.09 -14.09 4.33
CA ASN A 326 20.94 -14.74 3.33
C ASN A 326 22.40 -14.26 3.43
N LEU A 327 22.62 -12.97 3.61
CA LEU A 327 23.97 -12.40 3.75
C LEU A 327 24.68 -12.87 5.03
N LEU A 328 23.94 -12.99 6.14
CA LEU A 328 24.49 -13.48 7.40
C LEU A 328 24.84 -14.97 7.36
N ASN A 329 23.98 -15.78 6.77
CA ASN A 329 24.10 -17.24 6.78
C ASN A 329 24.80 -17.79 5.54
N HIS A 330 25.29 -16.92 4.64
CA HIS A 330 25.84 -17.32 3.33
C HIS A 330 24.88 -18.24 2.55
N SER A 331 23.57 -18.04 2.72
CA SER A 331 22.51 -18.80 2.06
C SER A 331 21.98 -18.07 0.83
N LYS A 332 21.22 -18.80 -0.01
CA LYS A 332 20.62 -18.27 -1.25
C LYS A 332 19.12 -18.60 -1.31
N ASN A 333 18.41 -18.40 -0.20
CA ASN A 333 16.97 -18.60 -0.17
C ASN A 333 16.31 -17.58 -1.09
N VAL A 334 15.48 -18.07 -2.00
CA VAL A 334 14.73 -17.22 -2.93
C VAL A 334 13.42 -16.76 -2.28
N PRO A 335 12.92 -15.55 -2.61
CA PRO A 335 11.67 -15.07 -2.06
C PRO A 335 10.49 -15.94 -2.51
N ASN A 336 9.64 -16.29 -1.57
CA ASN A 336 8.35 -16.93 -1.83
C ASN A 336 7.23 -15.93 -1.51
N TYR A 337 6.59 -15.42 -2.55
CA TYR A 337 5.48 -14.46 -2.44
C TYR A 337 4.10 -15.14 -2.39
N GLN A 338 4.05 -16.46 -2.38
CA GLN A 338 2.78 -17.17 -2.21
C GLN A 338 2.17 -16.85 -0.84
N GLY A 339 0.91 -16.48 -0.82
CA GLY A 339 0.19 -16.15 0.39
C GLY A 339 0.54 -14.78 1.01
N PHE A 340 1.17 -13.86 0.26
CA PHE A 340 1.31 -12.48 0.73
C PHE A 340 -0.04 -11.77 0.67
N PRO A 341 -0.46 -11.10 1.75
CA PRO A 341 -1.69 -10.34 1.77
C PRO A 341 -1.53 -8.99 1.06
N ARG A 342 -2.58 -8.55 0.40
CA ARG A 342 -2.78 -7.18 -0.05
C ARG A 342 -4.05 -6.66 0.61
N THR A 343 -3.94 -5.53 1.28
CA THR A 343 -5.06 -4.90 1.99
C THR A 343 -5.36 -3.51 1.43
N ILE A 344 -6.64 -3.17 1.36
CA ILE A 344 -7.12 -1.82 1.05
C ILE A 344 -8.04 -1.42 2.19
N ASN A 345 -7.74 -0.29 2.83
CA ASN A 345 -8.35 0.14 4.08
C ASN A 345 -9.68 0.91 3.88
N THR A 346 -10.41 0.63 2.81
CA THR A 346 -11.78 1.12 2.63
C THR A 346 -12.73 0.50 3.66
N ASN A 347 -13.98 0.93 3.69
CA ASN A 347 -15.06 0.27 4.40
C ASN A 347 -16.20 -0.05 3.41
N PRO A 348 -16.43 -1.33 3.03
CA PRO A 348 -15.72 -2.51 3.55
C PRO A 348 -14.25 -2.56 3.15
N GLU A 349 -13.42 -3.17 4.00
CA GLU A 349 -12.02 -3.45 3.68
C GLU A 349 -11.91 -4.51 2.58
N VAL A 350 -10.83 -4.44 1.81
CA VAL A 350 -10.48 -5.48 0.83
C VAL A 350 -9.23 -6.19 1.30
N LEU A 351 -9.26 -7.51 1.31
CA LEU A 351 -8.11 -8.37 1.53
C LEU A 351 -8.01 -9.35 0.36
N THR A 352 -6.85 -9.41 -0.28
CA THR A 352 -6.53 -10.42 -1.29
C THR A 352 -5.27 -11.16 -0.86
N VAL A 353 -5.31 -12.50 -0.88
CA VAL A 353 -4.18 -13.36 -0.52
C VAL A 353 -4.00 -14.41 -1.61
N GLY A 354 -2.78 -14.56 -2.12
CA GLY A 354 -2.46 -15.51 -3.18
C GLY A 354 -2.96 -15.06 -4.56
N PHE A 355 -3.39 -16.01 -5.39
CA PHE A 355 -3.83 -15.74 -6.76
C PHE A 355 -5.24 -15.14 -6.82
N THR A 356 -5.40 -14.12 -7.64
CA THR A 356 -6.72 -13.67 -8.10
C THR A 356 -7.21 -14.58 -9.22
N GLU A 357 -8.50 -14.50 -9.55
CA GLU A 357 -9.06 -15.21 -10.70
C GLU A 357 -8.44 -14.72 -12.01
N ASP A 358 -8.22 -13.41 -12.14
CA ASP A 358 -7.54 -12.80 -13.29
C ASP A 358 -6.10 -13.33 -13.46
N ASP A 359 -5.36 -13.56 -12.36
CA ASP A 359 -4.02 -14.15 -12.41
C ASP A 359 -4.04 -15.59 -12.97
N LEU A 360 -5.03 -16.36 -12.58
CA LEU A 360 -5.17 -17.77 -13.01
C LEU A 360 -5.62 -17.88 -14.47
N LEU A 361 -6.52 -17.00 -14.90
CA LEU A 361 -6.94 -16.91 -16.30
C LEU A 361 -5.77 -16.52 -17.21
N LYS A 362 -4.97 -15.53 -16.85
CA LYS A 362 -3.77 -15.13 -17.61
C LYS A 362 -2.72 -16.25 -17.73
N ARG A 363 -2.72 -17.19 -16.76
CA ARG A 363 -1.77 -18.33 -16.69
C ARG A 363 -2.34 -19.62 -17.25
N ASP A 364 -3.57 -19.60 -17.79
CA ASP A 364 -4.33 -20.78 -18.22
C ASP A 364 -4.35 -21.91 -17.15
N ARG A 365 -4.42 -21.52 -15.87
CA ARG A 365 -4.41 -22.46 -14.75
C ARG A 365 -5.82 -22.82 -14.33
N LYS A 366 -6.14 -24.13 -14.32
CA LYS A 366 -7.44 -24.64 -13.88
C LYS A 366 -7.59 -24.48 -12.36
N TYR A 367 -8.76 -24.04 -11.92
CA TYR A 367 -9.09 -23.81 -10.52
C TYR A 367 -10.57 -24.11 -10.24
N LYS A 368 -10.90 -24.23 -8.95
CA LYS A 368 -12.27 -24.19 -8.45
C LYS A 368 -12.44 -22.89 -7.66
N LYS A 369 -13.64 -22.31 -7.65
CA LYS A 369 -13.96 -21.14 -6.84
C LYS A 369 -15.29 -21.28 -6.11
N ALA A 370 -15.39 -20.68 -4.93
CA ALA A 370 -16.63 -20.50 -4.20
C ALA A 370 -16.74 -19.07 -3.70
N ILE A 371 -17.93 -18.50 -3.79
CA ILE A 371 -18.25 -17.15 -3.30
C ILE A 371 -19.40 -17.26 -2.30
N ILE A 372 -19.25 -16.65 -1.15
CA ILE A 372 -20.29 -16.40 -0.14
C ILE A 372 -20.47 -14.90 -0.04
N LYS A 373 -21.71 -14.44 -0.20
CA LYS A 373 -22.05 -13.02 -0.03
C LYS A 373 -22.17 -12.68 1.45
N ILE A 374 -21.86 -11.44 1.80
CA ILE A 374 -21.94 -10.97 3.20
C ILE A 374 -23.35 -11.10 3.75
N ASN A 375 -24.38 -10.89 2.93
CA ASN A 375 -25.79 -10.99 3.34
C ASN A 375 -26.24 -12.41 3.71
N ASP A 376 -25.42 -13.42 3.39
CA ASP A 376 -25.72 -14.83 3.70
C ASP A 376 -25.33 -15.22 5.14
N ILE A 377 -24.80 -14.29 5.95
CA ILE A 377 -24.33 -14.56 7.31
C ILE A 377 -24.99 -13.64 8.36
N PRO A 378 -25.12 -14.10 9.63
CA PRO A 378 -25.67 -13.29 10.71
C PRO A 378 -24.95 -11.96 10.95
N ALA A 379 -23.62 -11.94 10.83
CA ALA A 379 -22.78 -10.75 11.03
C ALA A 379 -23.24 -9.55 10.18
N ALA A 380 -23.71 -9.80 8.95
CA ALA A 380 -24.21 -8.71 8.09
C ALA A 380 -25.38 -7.95 8.72
N LYS A 381 -26.29 -8.68 9.38
CA LYS A 381 -27.45 -8.09 10.08
C LYS A 381 -27.07 -7.44 11.41
N ILE A 382 -26.10 -8.00 12.11
CA ILE A 382 -25.61 -7.47 13.40
C ILE A 382 -24.91 -6.13 13.20
N TYR A 383 -24.14 -6.01 12.11
CA TYR A 383 -23.27 -4.85 11.84
C TYR A 383 -23.75 -3.96 10.69
N ASP A 384 -24.98 -4.14 10.22
CA ASP A 384 -25.60 -3.38 9.11
C ASP A 384 -24.72 -3.30 7.86
N SER A 385 -24.13 -4.44 7.47
CA SER A 385 -23.20 -4.51 6.33
C SER A 385 -23.88 -5.09 5.10
N ASN A 386 -24.03 -4.27 4.05
CA ASN A 386 -24.78 -4.63 2.85
C ASN A 386 -23.90 -5.05 1.66
N TYR A 387 -22.62 -4.68 1.68
CA TYR A 387 -21.69 -4.90 0.56
C TYR A 387 -20.50 -5.75 1.01
N GLY A 388 -20.28 -6.83 0.31
CA GLY A 388 -19.11 -7.66 0.55
C GLY A 388 -19.32 -9.14 0.22
N PHE A 389 -18.21 -9.86 0.25
CA PHE A 389 -18.17 -11.29 -0.03
C PHE A 389 -16.84 -11.89 0.44
N VAL A 390 -16.80 -13.22 0.55
CA VAL A 390 -15.57 -14.01 0.54
C VAL A 390 -15.56 -14.85 -0.71
N LYS A 391 -14.48 -14.79 -1.48
CA LYS A 391 -14.16 -15.70 -2.59
C LYS A 391 -12.94 -16.52 -2.20
N LEU A 392 -13.08 -17.85 -2.18
CA LEU A 392 -11.96 -18.78 -2.06
C LEU A 392 -11.71 -19.46 -3.39
N ILE A 393 -10.44 -19.67 -3.71
CA ILE A 393 -9.97 -20.35 -4.90
C ILE A 393 -9.08 -21.51 -4.48
N SER A 394 -9.33 -22.69 -5.05
CA SER A 394 -8.51 -23.89 -4.84
C SER A 394 -8.01 -24.47 -6.16
N ASP A 395 -6.96 -25.25 -6.09
CA ASP A 395 -6.53 -26.12 -7.17
C ASP A 395 -7.47 -27.35 -7.32
N LYS A 396 -7.15 -28.25 -8.26
CA LYS A 396 -7.93 -29.46 -8.50
C LYS A 396 -7.96 -30.42 -7.30
N SER A 397 -6.91 -30.38 -6.46
CA SER A 397 -6.76 -31.21 -5.26
C SER A 397 -7.36 -30.56 -4.01
N ASN A 398 -8.10 -29.46 -4.19
CA ASN A 398 -8.73 -28.66 -3.15
C ASN A 398 -7.75 -27.92 -2.21
N HIS A 399 -6.46 -27.78 -2.55
CA HIS A 399 -5.57 -26.89 -1.79
C HIS A 399 -5.90 -25.44 -2.09
N LEU A 400 -5.97 -24.61 -1.08
CA LEU A 400 -6.22 -23.18 -1.24
C LEU A 400 -5.03 -22.51 -1.93
N ILE A 401 -5.32 -21.73 -2.97
CA ILE A 401 -4.33 -21.01 -3.76
C ILE A 401 -4.63 -19.52 -3.88
N GLY A 402 -5.83 -19.11 -3.50
CA GLY A 402 -6.26 -17.71 -3.51
C GLY A 402 -7.46 -17.47 -2.64
N ALA A 403 -7.54 -16.27 -2.06
CA ALA A 403 -8.65 -15.79 -1.27
C ALA A 403 -8.83 -14.30 -1.47
N THR A 404 -10.08 -13.86 -1.65
CA THR A 404 -10.47 -12.45 -1.67
C THR A 404 -11.59 -12.23 -0.67
N VAL A 405 -11.43 -11.26 0.21
CA VAL A 405 -12.43 -10.89 1.22
C VAL A 405 -12.75 -9.41 1.06
N VAL A 406 -14.01 -9.09 0.89
CA VAL A 406 -14.54 -7.73 0.97
C VAL A 406 -15.51 -7.71 2.14
N ALA A 407 -15.09 -7.16 3.27
CA ALA A 407 -15.89 -7.12 4.51
C ALA A 407 -15.33 -6.09 5.49
N PRO A 408 -16.10 -5.61 6.47
CA PRO A 408 -15.52 -4.91 7.60
C PRO A 408 -14.46 -5.78 8.31
N HIS A 409 -13.33 -5.18 8.63
CA HIS A 409 -12.20 -5.86 9.28
C HIS A 409 -11.61 -7.05 8.52
N ALA A 410 -11.71 -7.06 7.18
CA ALA A 410 -11.16 -8.13 6.33
C ALA A 410 -9.65 -8.33 6.56
N SER A 411 -8.91 -7.26 6.84
CA SER A 411 -7.48 -7.29 7.13
C SER A 411 -7.09 -8.21 8.29
N LEU A 412 -7.97 -8.42 9.27
CA LEU A 412 -7.73 -9.34 10.40
C LEU A 412 -7.65 -10.82 9.97
N LEU A 413 -8.19 -11.15 8.79
CA LEU A 413 -8.13 -12.51 8.23
C LEU A 413 -6.83 -12.78 7.46
N ALA A 414 -5.97 -11.76 7.30
CA ALA A 414 -4.75 -11.88 6.51
C ALA A 414 -3.83 -13.01 7.01
N GLY A 415 -3.63 -13.11 8.33
CA GLY A 415 -2.78 -14.14 8.94
C GLY A 415 -3.30 -15.56 8.70
N GLU A 416 -4.60 -15.80 8.92
CA GLU A 416 -5.25 -17.08 8.69
C GLU A 416 -5.12 -17.52 7.22
N LEU A 417 -5.55 -16.66 6.30
CA LEU A 417 -5.56 -16.99 4.87
C LEU A 417 -4.15 -17.11 4.30
N SER A 418 -3.20 -16.30 4.77
CA SER A 418 -1.79 -16.43 4.40
C SER A 418 -1.21 -17.78 4.83
N LEU A 419 -1.46 -18.21 6.07
CA LEU A 419 -1.03 -19.53 6.55
C LEU A 419 -1.67 -20.66 5.75
N CYS A 420 -2.98 -20.58 5.51
CA CYS A 420 -3.68 -21.60 4.71
C CYS A 420 -3.06 -21.76 3.31
N ILE A 421 -2.80 -20.66 2.62
CA ILE A 421 -2.25 -20.71 1.25
C ILE A 421 -0.78 -21.12 1.26
N ARG A 422 0.03 -20.62 2.18
CA ARG A 422 1.47 -20.95 2.25
C ARG A 422 1.73 -22.39 2.61
N HIS A 423 0.87 -23.00 3.42
CA HIS A 423 1.04 -24.39 3.87
C HIS A 423 0.16 -25.38 3.10
N GLY A 424 -0.52 -24.93 2.06
CA GLY A 424 -1.34 -25.79 1.20
C GLY A 424 -2.52 -26.42 1.98
N VAL A 425 -3.13 -25.67 2.90
CA VAL A 425 -4.34 -26.13 3.62
C VAL A 425 -5.44 -26.39 2.62
N THR A 426 -6.14 -27.52 2.80
CA THR A 426 -7.23 -27.93 1.93
C THR A 426 -8.56 -27.26 2.31
N ALA A 427 -9.48 -27.18 1.36
CA ALA A 427 -10.84 -26.72 1.62
C ALA A 427 -11.55 -27.54 2.71
N LEU A 428 -11.23 -28.85 2.85
CA LEU A 428 -11.79 -29.71 3.90
C LEU A 428 -11.29 -29.32 5.30
N GLU A 429 -9.98 -29.11 5.43
CA GLU A 429 -9.39 -28.70 6.70
C GLU A 429 -9.94 -27.34 7.15
N LEU A 430 -10.01 -26.36 6.24
CA LEU A 430 -10.59 -25.05 6.54
C LEU A 430 -12.09 -25.13 6.87
N ALA A 431 -12.86 -25.94 6.14
CA ALA A 431 -14.29 -26.15 6.39
C ALA A 431 -14.58 -26.83 7.75
N SER A 432 -13.64 -27.63 8.26
CA SER A 432 -13.73 -28.29 9.57
C SER A 432 -13.22 -27.42 10.71
N THR A 433 -12.43 -26.38 10.42
CA THR A 433 -11.91 -25.44 11.44
C THR A 433 -13.06 -24.68 12.11
N PRO A 434 -13.10 -24.56 13.45
CA PRO A 434 -14.08 -23.73 14.14
C PRO A 434 -13.92 -22.24 13.78
N HIS A 435 -15.04 -21.57 13.50
CA HIS A 435 -15.10 -20.11 13.24
C HIS A 435 -16.21 -19.51 14.10
N ALA A 436 -16.04 -18.25 14.50
CA ALA A 436 -17.05 -17.51 15.22
C ALA A 436 -18.27 -17.22 14.32
N THR A 437 -19.44 -17.75 14.66
CA THR A 437 -20.62 -17.74 13.79
C THR A 437 -21.24 -16.36 13.59
N ASN A 438 -21.01 -15.44 14.52
CA ASN A 438 -21.53 -14.07 14.49
C ASN A 438 -20.52 -13.06 13.92
N GLU A 439 -19.42 -13.54 13.37
CA GLU A 439 -18.34 -12.71 12.84
C GLU A 439 -18.12 -12.95 11.32
N TYR A 440 -17.44 -12.04 10.69
CA TYR A 440 -17.20 -12.11 9.23
C TYR A 440 -16.32 -13.29 8.81
N ASN A 441 -15.44 -13.79 9.69
CA ASN A 441 -14.62 -14.97 9.41
C ASN A 441 -15.44 -16.25 9.16
N TYR A 442 -16.71 -16.28 9.61
CA TYR A 442 -17.60 -17.41 9.33
C TYR A 442 -17.87 -17.61 7.82
N MET A 443 -17.78 -16.53 7.01
CA MET A 443 -17.87 -16.63 5.56
C MET A 443 -16.76 -17.48 4.97
N VAL A 444 -15.55 -17.45 5.54
CA VAL A 444 -14.40 -18.26 5.10
C VAL A 444 -14.75 -19.75 5.20
N LYS A 445 -15.28 -20.17 6.34
CA LYS A 445 -15.75 -21.54 6.56
C LYS A 445 -16.84 -21.96 5.57
N LEU A 446 -17.83 -21.09 5.34
CA LEU A 446 -18.91 -21.38 4.39
C LEU A 446 -18.41 -21.49 2.95
N ALA A 447 -17.47 -20.62 2.56
CA ALA A 447 -16.84 -20.67 1.23
C ALA A 447 -16.02 -21.96 1.05
N ALA A 448 -15.28 -22.37 2.10
CA ALA A 448 -14.55 -23.65 2.09
C ALA A 448 -15.48 -24.85 1.94
N ARG A 449 -16.61 -24.89 2.67
CA ARG A 449 -17.64 -25.92 2.50
C ARG A 449 -18.20 -25.95 1.08
N LYS A 450 -18.48 -24.78 0.50
CA LYS A 450 -19.01 -24.65 -0.86
C LYS A 450 -18.02 -25.11 -1.93
N LEU A 451 -16.71 -25.00 -1.70
CA LEU A 451 -15.68 -25.55 -2.61
C LEU A 451 -15.74 -27.06 -2.70
N LEU A 452 -16.10 -27.76 -1.63
CA LEU A 452 -16.18 -29.23 -1.56
C LEU A 452 -17.36 -29.80 -2.33
N THR A 453 -18.37 -28.97 -2.63
CA THR A 453 -19.57 -29.41 -3.40
C THR A 453 -19.42 -29.16 -4.90
N LYS A 454 -18.28 -28.68 -5.35
CA LYS A 454 -17.92 -28.40 -6.75
C LYS A 454 -16.78 -29.30 -7.22
#